data_6ff4945248210bfda909bdb435b2c29a
#
_entry.id   6ff4945248210bfda909bdb435b2c29a
#
_cell.length_a   1.000
_cell.length_b   1.000
_cell.length_c   1.000
_cell.angle_alpha   90.00
_cell.angle_beta   90.00
_cell.angle_gamma   90.00
#
_symmetry.space_group_name_H-M   'P 1'
#
loop_
_entity.id
_entity.type
_entity.pdbx_description
1 polymer ?
#
loop_
_entity_poly.entity_id
_entity_poly.type
_entity_poly.pdbx_seq_one_letter_code
_entity_poly.pdbx_strand_id
1 'polypeptide(L)'
;MLYYFGDTQYDEMSLAQEMKTQGYPIGTNPQDMVDFFKRIGYHTESSLDGITFDSYAAFRDFVLAELKNNHPIMVENVEWGGHWRVIIGYDDMGTEATLDDVLIFADSYDTCDHLQDGYMVGSGWKFYSMWFDHYMLPEAQRNQPFIVAYPED
;
A
#
# COMPACT_ATOMS: atom_id res chain seq x y z
N MET A 1 7.39 -5.66 -1.01
CA MET A 1 7.54 -5.67 0.47
C MET A 1 8.58 -6.69 0.92
N LEU A 2 8.32 -7.99 0.90
CA LEU A 2 9.24 -9.05 1.36
C LEU A 2 10.64 -8.93 0.73
N TYR A 3 10.70 -8.84 -0.58
CA TYR A 3 11.95 -8.72 -1.32
C TYR A 3 12.78 -7.47 -0.89
N TYR A 4 12.11 -6.40 -0.53
CA TYR A 4 12.76 -5.18 -0.01
C TYR A 4 13.52 -5.45 1.29
N PHE A 5 12.98 -6.32 2.16
CA PHE A 5 13.64 -6.73 3.40
C PHE A 5 14.55 -7.97 3.24
N GLY A 6 14.81 -8.41 2.02
CA GLY A 6 15.71 -9.53 1.72
C GLY A 6 15.06 -10.91 1.86
N ASP A 7 13.76 -11.00 2.10
CA ASP A 7 13.04 -12.27 2.11
C ASP A 7 12.67 -12.67 0.69
N THR A 8 13.35 -13.69 0.20
CA THR A 8 13.24 -14.21 -1.18
C THR A 8 12.67 -15.63 -1.25
N GLN A 9 12.15 -16.15 -0.13
CA GLN A 9 11.65 -17.53 -0.08
C GLN A 9 10.28 -17.70 -0.72
N TYR A 10 9.54 -16.61 -0.93
CA TYR A 10 8.21 -16.62 -1.51
C TYR A 10 8.22 -16.11 -2.95
N ASP A 11 7.57 -16.82 -3.83
CA ASP A 11 7.15 -16.35 -5.15
C ASP A 11 5.68 -15.89 -5.15
N GLU A 12 5.23 -15.37 -6.27
CA GLU A 12 3.86 -14.83 -6.40
C GLU A 12 2.79 -15.89 -6.11
N MET A 13 3.01 -17.13 -6.53
CA MET A 13 2.03 -18.20 -6.37
C MET A 13 1.97 -18.71 -4.93
N SER A 14 3.11 -18.83 -4.28
CA SER A 14 3.18 -19.18 -2.86
C SER A 14 2.57 -18.09 -1.98
N LEU A 15 2.83 -16.82 -2.27
CA LEU A 15 2.19 -15.70 -1.59
C LEU A 15 0.67 -15.71 -1.77
N ALA A 16 0.19 -15.92 -2.98
CA ALA A 16 -1.24 -16.00 -3.25
C ALA A 16 -1.92 -17.11 -2.42
N GLN A 17 -1.25 -18.26 -2.25
CA GLN A 17 -1.75 -19.35 -1.42
C GLN A 17 -1.72 -19.00 0.07
N GLU A 18 -0.60 -18.47 0.56
CA GLU A 18 -0.40 -18.12 1.96
C GLU A 18 -1.35 -17.01 2.44
N MET A 19 -1.65 -16.04 1.56
CA MET A 19 -2.58 -14.95 1.80
C MET A 19 -4.02 -15.27 1.36
N LYS A 20 -4.31 -16.52 0.98
CA LYS A 20 -5.63 -17.01 0.55
C LYS A 20 -6.26 -16.13 -0.53
N THR A 21 -5.45 -15.65 -1.46
CA THR A 21 -5.89 -14.81 -2.58
C THR A 21 -6.99 -15.51 -3.37
N GLN A 22 -8.08 -14.81 -3.59
CA GLN A 22 -9.20 -15.30 -4.38
C GLN A 22 -9.07 -14.82 -5.83
N GLY A 23 -9.73 -15.54 -6.74
CA GLY A 23 -9.80 -15.12 -8.13
C GLY A 23 -10.57 -13.81 -8.30
N TYR A 24 -10.34 -13.16 -9.50
CA TYR A 24 -11.11 -11.98 -9.89
C TYR A 24 -12.61 -12.16 -9.61
N PRO A 25 -13.31 -11.15 -9.07
CA PRO A 25 -12.86 -9.79 -8.80
C PRO A 25 -12.30 -9.54 -7.38
N ILE A 26 -12.25 -10.51 -6.49
CA ILE A 26 -12.07 -10.30 -5.05
C ILE A 26 -10.62 -10.00 -4.66
N GLY A 27 -9.63 -10.76 -5.22
CA GLY A 27 -8.23 -10.55 -4.88
C GLY A 27 -7.86 -11.00 -3.45
N THR A 28 -6.98 -10.25 -2.79
CA THR A 28 -6.44 -10.57 -1.45
C THR A 28 -7.06 -9.66 -0.40
N ASN A 29 -7.61 -10.28 0.65
CA ASN A 29 -8.19 -9.54 1.77
C ASN A 29 -7.08 -8.98 2.69
N PRO A 30 -7.21 -7.72 3.20
CA PRO A 30 -6.23 -7.13 4.12
C PRO A 30 -5.97 -7.98 5.36
N GLN A 31 -7.00 -8.63 5.93
CA GLN A 31 -6.83 -9.48 7.11
C GLN A 31 -5.91 -10.68 6.82
N ASP A 32 -6.09 -11.35 5.69
CA ASP A 32 -5.23 -12.48 5.31
C ASP A 32 -3.78 -12.04 5.04
N MET A 33 -3.57 -10.82 4.54
CA MET A 33 -2.24 -10.23 4.39
C MET A 33 -1.59 -9.95 5.75
N VAL A 34 -2.30 -9.31 6.67
CA VAL A 34 -1.81 -9.03 8.03
C VAL A 34 -1.49 -10.33 8.77
N ASP A 35 -2.38 -11.33 8.71
CA ASP A 35 -2.18 -12.63 9.33
C ASP A 35 -0.95 -13.36 8.78
N PHE A 36 -0.70 -13.24 7.48
CA PHE A 36 0.49 -13.77 6.86
C PHE A 36 1.76 -13.09 7.41
N PHE A 37 1.83 -11.76 7.43
CA PHE A 37 3.01 -11.04 7.91
C PHE A 37 3.29 -11.34 9.38
N LYS A 38 2.26 -11.34 10.23
CA LYS A 38 2.40 -11.73 11.65
C LYS A 38 2.92 -13.15 11.81
N ARG A 39 2.45 -14.09 10.98
CA ARG A 39 2.88 -15.50 11.05
C ARG A 39 4.35 -15.69 10.70
N ILE A 40 4.91 -14.85 9.84
CA ILE A 40 6.34 -14.89 9.47
C ILE A 40 7.22 -14.01 10.36
N GLY A 41 6.67 -13.44 11.46
CA GLY A 41 7.45 -12.69 12.44
C GLY A 41 7.66 -11.22 12.07
N TYR A 42 6.75 -10.63 11.30
CA TYR A 42 6.77 -9.22 10.99
C TYR A 42 5.88 -8.43 11.96
N HIS A 43 6.34 -7.27 12.36
CA HIS A 43 5.47 -6.24 12.92
C HIS A 43 4.46 -5.79 11.86
N THR A 44 3.24 -5.48 12.26
CA THR A 44 2.23 -4.94 11.36
C THR A 44 1.46 -3.80 12.00
N GLU A 45 1.20 -2.75 11.22
CA GLU A 45 0.25 -1.67 11.51
C GLU A 45 -0.66 -1.53 10.29
N SER A 46 -1.96 -1.34 10.50
CA SER A 46 -2.90 -1.35 9.38
C SER A 46 -4.19 -0.57 9.66
N SER A 47 -4.95 -0.30 8.62
CA SER A 47 -6.32 0.24 8.74
C SER A 47 -7.25 -0.67 9.56
N LEU A 48 -6.94 -1.97 9.70
CA LEU A 48 -7.70 -2.91 10.54
C LEU A 48 -7.59 -2.59 12.04
N ASP A 49 -6.56 -1.85 12.44
CA ASP A 49 -6.36 -1.38 13.82
C ASP A 49 -7.19 -0.12 14.13
N GLY A 50 -8.06 0.31 13.22
CA GLY A 50 -8.90 1.50 13.34
C GLY A 50 -8.18 2.81 13.05
N ILE A 51 -7.02 2.75 12.43
CA ILE A 51 -6.21 3.92 12.06
C ILE A 51 -6.78 4.52 10.78
N THR A 52 -7.08 5.81 10.81
CA THR A 52 -7.56 6.61 9.68
C THR A 52 -6.96 8.00 9.70
N PHE A 53 -6.97 8.69 8.57
CA PHE A 53 -6.36 10.00 8.40
C PHE A 53 -7.44 11.01 7.96
N ASP A 54 -7.77 11.95 8.84
CA ASP A 54 -8.83 12.94 8.62
C ASP A 54 -8.43 14.07 7.65
N SER A 55 -7.16 14.16 7.29
CA SER A 55 -6.63 15.17 6.38
C SER A 55 -5.46 14.66 5.57
N TYR A 56 -5.24 15.29 4.40
CA TYR A 56 -4.05 15.02 3.60
C TYR A 56 -2.76 15.27 4.38
N ALA A 57 -2.72 16.30 5.23
CA ALA A 57 -1.55 16.60 6.05
C ALA A 57 -1.21 15.45 7.01
N ALA A 58 -2.21 14.89 7.70
CA ALA A 58 -2.00 13.73 8.57
C ALA A 58 -1.54 12.50 7.81
N PHE A 59 -2.12 12.22 6.64
CA PHE A 59 -1.68 11.16 5.74
C PHE A 59 -0.23 11.38 5.29
N ARG A 60 0.10 12.59 4.81
CA ARG A 60 1.46 12.93 4.39
C ARG A 60 2.48 12.72 5.51
N ASP A 61 2.18 13.20 6.71
CA ASP A 61 3.09 13.09 7.86
C ASP A 61 3.31 11.62 8.24
N PHE A 62 2.28 10.78 8.16
CA PHE A 62 2.40 9.32 8.30
C PHE A 62 3.30 8.72 7.23
N VAL A 63 3.06 9.01 5.94
CA VAL A 63 3.88 8.49 4.84
C VAL A 63 5.35 8.86 5.02
N LEU A 64 5.62 10.13 5.35
CA LEU A 64 7.00 10.58 5.57
C LEU A 64 7.67 9.91 6.76
N ALA A 65 6.92 9.66 7.85
CA ALA A 65 7.43 8.98 9.03
C ALA A 65 7.81 7.52 8.70
N GLU A 66 6.93 6.79 8.01
CA GLU A 66 7.17 5.40 7.64
C GLU A 66 8.34 5.27 6.64
N LEU A 67 8.35 6.08 5.60
CA LEU A 67 9.44 6.05 4.62
C LEU A 67 10.80 6.42 5.23
N LYS A 68 10.83 7.36 6.19
CA LYS A 68 12.06 7.72 6.92
C LYS A 68 12.61 6.55 7.75
N ASN A 69 11.74 5.68 8.22
CA ASN A 69 12.10 4.46 8.94
C ASN A 69 12.39 3.28 7.99
N ASN A 70 12.41 3.50 6.69
CA ASN A 70 12.53 2.48 5.64
C ASN A 70 11.38 1.45 5.65
N HIS A 71 10.19 1.89 5.99
CA HIS A 71 8.98 1.08 5.95
C HIS A 71 8.14 1.45 4.73
N PRO A 72 8.16 0.67 3.65
CA PRO A 72 7.21 0.83 2.54
C PRO A 72 5.78 0.56 3.01
N ILE A 73 4.79 1.22 2.40
CA ILE A 73 3.39 1.15 2.82
C ILE A 73 2.57 0.50 1.72
N MET A 74 2.00 -0.67 1.98
CA MET A 74 1.00 -1.27 1.07
C MET A 74 -0.30 -0.50 1.22
N VAL A 75 -0.87 -0.09 0.10
CA VAL A 75 -2.14 0.64 0.04
C VAL A 75 -3.04 0.06 -1.04
N GLU A 76 -4.33 0.11 -0.79
CA GLU A 76 -5.34 -0.24 -1.79
C GLU A 76 -6.23 0.97 -2.05
N ASN A 77 -6.60 1.20 -3.29
CA ASN A 77 -7.52 2.25 -3.66
C ASN A 77 -8.50 1.80 -4.74
N VAL A 78 -9.48 2.65 -5.02
CA VAL A 78 -10.60 2.34 -5.93
C VAL A 78 -10.21 2.19 -7.41
N GLU A 79 -8.99 2.56 -7.79
CA GLU A 79 -8.54 2.40 -9.19
C GLU A 79 -8.64 0.93 -9.62
N TRP A 80 -9.08 0.71 -10.84
CA TRP A 80 -9.31 -0.63 -11.43
C TRP A 80 -10.34 -1.49 -10.66
N GLY A 81 -11.16 -0.86 -9.81
CA GLY A 81 -12.14 -1.55 -8.98
C GLY A 81 -11.62 -2.06 -7.64
N GLY A 82 -10.38 -1.76 -7.31
CA GLY A 82 -9.60 -2.17 -6.15
C GLY A 82 -8.22 -2.66 -6.58
N HIS A 83 -7.16 -1.96 -6.19
CA HIS A 83 -5.79 -2.27 -6.61
C HIS A 83 -4.80 -2.02 -5.48
N TRP A 84 -4.05 -3.07 -5.12
CA TRP A 84 -2.95 -3.00 -4.16
C TRP A 84 -1.66 -2.57 -4.83
N ARG A 85 -0.99 -1.59 -4.24
CA ARG A 85 0.35 -1.12 -4.60
C ARG A 85 1.14 -0.73 -3.36
N VAL A 86 2.40 -0.40 -3.51
CA VAL A 86 3.28 -0.08 -2.38
C VAL A 86 3.83 1.33 -2.55
N ILE A 87 3.56 2.23 -1.60
CA ILE A 87 4.23 3.53 -1.53
C ILE A 87 5.67 3.28 -1.11
N ILE A 88 6.62 3.71 -1.93
CA ILE A 88 8.07 3.56 -1.75
C ILE A 88 8.81 4.89 -1.73
N GLY A 89 8.12 5.99 -2.03
CA GLY A 89 8.72 7.31 -2.04
C GLY A 89 7.68 8.43 -2.04
N TYR A 90 8.18 9.62 -1.73
CA TYR A 90 7.44 10.86 -1.68
C TYR A 90 8.33 11.99 -2.18
N ASP A 91 7.78 12.88 -3.00
CA ASP A 91 8.45 14.08 -3.50
C ASP A 91 7.56 15.29 -3.27
N ASP A 92 8.05 16.28 -2.53
CA ASP A 92 7.38 17.56 -2.27
C ASP A 92 7.60 18.59 -3.41
N MET A 93 8.20 18.15 -4.51
CA MET A 93 8.54 18.97 -5.68
C MET A 93 9.39 20.20 -5.35
N GLY A 94 9.97 20.26 -4.15
CA GLY A 94 10.75 21.39 -3.64
C GLY A 94 9.90 22.63 -3.35
N THR A 95 8.62 22.48 -3.09
CA THR A 95 7.69 23.58 -2.81
C THR A 95 7.06 23.47 -1.42
N GLU A 96 6.48 24.57 -0.91
CA GLU A 96 5.68 24.55 0.33
C GLU A 96 4.21 24.13 0.07
N ALA A 97 3.81 24.11 -1.20
CA ALA A 97 2.46 23.73 -1.60
C ALA A 97 2.33 22.20 -1.60
N THR A 98 1.29 21.67 -0.98
CA THR A 98 1.06 20.23 -0.94
C THR A 98 0.21 19.70 -2.11
N LEU A 99 -0.30 20.57 -2.96
CA LEU A 99 -1.13 20.20 -4.10
C LEU A 99 -0.34 19.53 -5.24
N ASP A 100 0.95 19.80 -5.30
CA ASP A 100 1.89 19.24 -6.27
C ASP A 100 2.72 18.06 -5.73
N ASP A 101 2.48 17.66 -4.47
CA ASP A 101 3.10 16.49 -3.87
C ASP A 101 2.88 15.23 -4.70
N VAL A 102 3.93 14.43 -4.83
CA VAL A 102 3.95 13.20 -5.63
C VAL A 102 4.28 12.00 -4.75
N LEU A 103 3.50 10.94 -4.91
CA LEU A 103 3.80 9.61 -4.37
C LEU A 103 4.48 8.76 -5.44
N ILE A 104 5.48 8.00 -5.02
CA ILE A 104 6.16 7.01 -5.86
C ILE A 104 5.72 5.62 -5.38
N PHE A 105 5.22 4.81 -6.30
CA PHE A 105 4.72 3.47 -6.01
C PHE A 105 5.56 2.40 -6.70
N ALA A 106 5.71 1.26 -6.04
CA ALA A 106 5.92 0.00 -6.73
C ALA A 106 4.53 -0.56 -7.09
N ASP A 107 4.28 -0.74 -8.38
CA ASP A 107 2.97 -1.07 -8.92
C ASP A 107 3.08 -2.14 -10.01
N SER A 108 2.39 -3.26 -9.84
CA SER A 108 2.42 -4.37 -10.80
C SER A 108 1.73 -4.07 -12.13
N TYR A 109 0.86 -3.05 -12.18
CA TYR A 109 0.22 -2.64 -13.44
C TYR A 109 1.09 -1.71 -14.27
N ASP A 110 1.88 -0.86 -13.62
CA ASP A 110 2.88 0.00 -14.27
C ASP A 110 2.33 0.69 -15.54
N THR A 111 1.32 1.55 -15.33
CA THR A 111 0.56 2.16 -16.43
C THR A 111 0.79 3.66 -16.59
N CYS A 112 1.78 4.24 -15.88
CA CYS A 112 1.98 5.69 -15.88
C CYS A 112 2.80 6.21 -17.08
N ASP A 113 3.62 5.36 -17.69
CA ASP A 113 4.46 5.73 -18.84
C ASP A 113 4.67 4.55 -19.81
N HIS A 114 5.72 4.59 -20.62
CA HIS A 114 6.04 3.55 -21.60
C HIS A 114 7.13 2.58 -21.15
N LEU A 115 7.64 2.74 -19.92
CA LEU A 115 8.62 1.84 -19.33
C LEU A 115 7.87 0.81 -18.47
N GLN A 116 8.22 -0.43 -18.61
CA GLN A 116 7.66 -1.53 -17.82
C GLN A 116 8.65 -1.90 -16.71
N ASP A 117 8.91 -0.93 -15.81
CA ASP A 117 9.91 -1.07 -14.75
C ASP A 117 9.31 -1.34 -13.36
N GLY A 118 7.98 -1.40 -13.26
CA GLY A 118 7.26 -1.67 -12.03
C GLY A 118 7.09 -0.45 -11.12
N TYR A 119 7.39 0.76 -11.63
CA TYR A 119 7.24 1.99 -10.88
C TYR A 119 6.16 2.90 -11.46
N MET A 120 5.46 3.56 -10.58
CA MET A 120 4.43 4.52 -10.95
C MET A 120 4.58 5.77 -10.07
N VAL A 121 4.37 6.94 -10.67
CA VAL A 121 4.29 8.21 -9.95
C VAL A 121 2.88 8.78 -10.06
N GLY A 122 2.40 9.41 -9.00
CA GLY A 122 1.06 9.96 -8.98
C GLY A 122 0.88 11.07 -7.96
N SER A 123 -0.09 11.95 -8.19
CA SER A 123 -0.43 13.00 -7.23
C SER A 123 -0.86 12.40 -5.89
N GLY A 124 -0.24 12.88 -4.80
CA GLY A 124 -0.59 12.50 -3.44
C GLY A 124 -2.03 12.87 -3.09
N TRP A 125 -2.48 14.05 -3.48
CA TRP A 125 -3.86 14.49 -3.28
C TRP A 125 -4.89 13.67 -4.05
N LYS A 126 -4.60 13.31 -5.30
CA LYS A 126 -5.47 12.44 -6.07
C LYS A 126 -5.60 11.08 -5.39
N PHE A 127 -4.48 10.48 -5.00
CA PHE A 127 -4.48 9.22 -4.28
C PHE A 127 -5.32 9.31 -3.00
N TYR A 128 -5.04 10.28 -2.14
CA TYR A 128 -5.76 10.46 -0.87
C TYR A 128 -7.27 10.61 -1.07
N SER A 129 -7.71 11.34 -2.09
CA SER A 129 -9.13 11.52 -2.39
C SER A 129 -9.84 10.27 -2.93
N MET A 130 -9.08 9.31 -3.44
CA MET A 130 -9.55 8.03 -4.00
C MET A 130 -9.16 6.83 -3.14
N TRP A 131 -8.68 7.07 -1.94
CA TRP A 131 -8.17 6.04 -1.05
C TRP A 131 -9.28 5.36 -0.27
N PHE A 132 -10.04 4.56 -0.97
CA PHE A 132 -11.10 3.71 -0.43
C PHE A 132 -11.37 2.55 -1.39
N ASP A 133 -11.89 1.45 -0.85
CA ASP A 133 -12.45 0.37 -1.64
C ASP A 133 -13.93 0.61 -1.90
N HIS A 134 -14.43 0.28 -3.09
CA HIS A 134 -15.82 0.52 -3.44
C HIS A 134 -16.76 -0.60 -2.96
N TYR A 135 -16.41 -1.87 -3.21
CA TYR A 135 -17.29 -3.00 -2.87
C TYR A 135 -16.58 -4.37 -2.77
N MET A 136 -15.26 -4.46 -3.03
CA MET A 136 -14.54 -5.73 -2.99
C MET A 136 -14.26 -6.20 -1.57
N LEU A 137 -13.88 -5.25 -0.70
CA LEU A 137 -13.61 -5.53 0.70
C LEU A 137 -14.90 -5.51 1.54
N PRO A 138 -14.90 -6.18 2.71
CA PRO A 138 -15.95 -5.99 3.71
C PRO A 138 -16.09 -4.49 4.08
N GLU A 139 -17.32 -4.01 4.28
CA GLU A 139 -17.61 -2.59 4.48
C GLU A 139 -16.72 -1.92 5.54
N ALA A 140 -16.47 -2.60 6.65
CA ALA A 140 -15.61 -2.11 7.74
C ALA A 140 -14.13 -1.95 7.36
N GLN A 141 -13.70 -2.48 6.22
CA GLN A 141 -12.31 -2.47 5.75
C GLN A 141 -12.10 -1.56 4.52
N ARG A 142 -13.13 -0.84 4.08
CA ARG A 142 -13.10 -0.07 2.83
C ARG A 142 -12.50 1.32 2.94
N ASN A 143 -12.40 1.86 4.15
CA ASN A 143 -11.90 3.21 4.35
C ASN A 143 -10.38 3.19 4.51
N GLN A 144 -9.68 3.84 3.60
CA GLN A 144 -8.23 4.02 3.62
C GLN A 144 -7.44 2.71 3.88
N PRO A 145 -7.64 1.65 3.08
CA PRO A 145 -6.96 0.37 3.31
C PRO A 145 -5.46 0.50 3.19
N PHE A 146 -4.73 0.18 4.26
CA PHE A 146 -3.27 0.14 4.25
C PHE A 146 -2.71 -0.93 5.18
N ILE A 147 -1.48 -1.34 4.90
CA ILE A 147 -0.67 -2.22 5.74
C ILE A 147 0.78 -1.75 5.68
N VAL A 148 1.36 -1.45 6.83
CA VAL A 148 2.81 -1.38 7.04
C VAL A 148 3.24 -2.70 7.63
N ALA A 149 4.30 -3.31 7.09
CA ALA A 149 4.86 -4.54 7.61
C ALA A 149 6.38 -4.54 7.48
N TYR A 150 7.10 -4.90 8.54
CA TYR A 150 8.56 -4.97 8.57
C TYR A 150 9.02 -6.05 9.55
N PRO A 151 10.19 -6.68 9.35
CA PRO A 151 10.70 -7.71 10.25
C PRO A 151 10.93 -7.13 11.65
N GLU A 152 10.54 -7.87 12.69
CA GLU A 152 10.93 -7.57 14.07
C GLU A 152 12.40 -7.96 14.26
N ASP A 153 13.19 -7.09 14.92
CA ASP A 153 14.61 -7.32 15.24
C ASP A 153 14.83 -8.51 16.18
#